data_0dada1052a5090bb17a615fa216fd95d
#
_entry.id   0dada1052a5090bb17a615fa216fd95d
#
_cell.length_a   1.000
_cell.length_b   1.000
_cell.length_c   1.000
_cell.angle_alpha   90.00
_cell.angle_beta   90.00
_cell.angle_gamma   90.00
#
_symmetry.space_group_name_H-M   'P 1'
#
loop_
_entity.id
_entity.type
_entity.pdbx_description
1 polymer ?
#
loop_
_entity_poly.entity_id
_entity_poly.type
_entity_poly.pdbx_seq_one_letter_code
_entity_poly.pdbx_strand_id
1 'polypeptide(L)'
;MEKQSGLIRKTNVRYAMLALVFVNVMINYLDRSNLSVAAAALSKDLSLSTVQMGLIFSAFGWTYAILQIPGGLIADRIGPRVLYAVCLITWSIATVCQGFARGFVSLFGLRLATGAFEAPSYPINNRIVTSWFPNHERASAIALYVSGQFIGLAFFTPVLVTIQYYAGWKGLFVTTGLVGLIWGLIWYFFYRDPLDHPRVNAEELNYIQKGGGLIEGKKIDKTQPSIWKWINLKQVIGSRNLWGVYIGQFAMNAMLWFFLTWFPTYLVQYRGLNFIKSGYLASIPFLAACAGLLLSGFVSDYLIRQGKSIAMARKTPIIIGLVVSASIVGANYSTSTTAIIFFMALAFFGAGMALISWVFVSILSPKHLIGLTGGVFNFMGNLASIIVPIVIGYLAKDGDFKPALVFIGALGLIGACSYLFLVRNIEPPIILTEEKEPKVLSAS
;
A
#
# COMPACT_ATOMS: atom_id res chain seq x y z
N MET A 1 36.23 41.97 17.15
CA MET A 1 36.28 40.99 16.02
C MET A 1 35.21 39.92 16.24
N GLU A 2 33.99 40.20 15.83
CA GLU A 2 32.91 39.21 15.80
C GLU A 2 33.20 38.24 14.65
N LYS A 3 33.46 36.99 15.01
CA LYS A 3 33.49 35.90 14.04
C LYS A 3 32.10 35.80 13.42
N GLN A 4 31.96 36.18 12.15
CA GLN A 4 30.83 35.76 11.32
C GLN A 4 30.74 34.24 11.40
N SER A 5 29.81 33.74 12.20
CA SER A 5 29.41 32.34 12.17
C SER A 5 28.73 32.13 10.83
N GLY A 6 29.48 31.64 9.85
CA GLY A 6 28.93 31.21 8.58
C GLY A 6 27.79 30.26 8.89
N LEU A 7 26.57 30.61 8.48
CA LEU A 7 25.37 29.78 8.61
C LEU A 7 25.67 28.43 7.95
N ILE A 8 26.04 27.44 8.75
CA ILE A 8 26.23 26.07 8.26
C ILE A 8 24.87 25.60 7.74
N ARG A 9 24.76 25.43 6.42
CA ARG A 9 23.51 25.03 5.78
C ARG A 9 23.16 23.59 6.18
N LYS A 10 21.90 23.35 6.58
CA LYS A 10 21.43 22.00 6.90
C LYS A 10 21.68 21.05 5.72
N THR A 11 22.14 19.85 5.98
CA THR A 11 22.21 18.78 4.99
C THR A 11 20.80 18.30 4.62
N ASN A 12 20.69 17.49 3.56
CA ASN A 12 19.41 16.99 3.06
C ASN A 12 19.42 15.45 2.96
N VAL A 13 20.09 14.81 3.90
CA VAL A 13 20.26 13.34 3.93
C VAL A 13 18.92 12.63 4.07
N ARG A 14 17.94 13.24 4.74
CA ARG A 14 16.60 12.69 4.89
C ARG A 14 15.95 12.32 3.54
N TYR A 15 16.21 13.08 2.48
CA TYR A 15 15.67 12.76 1.14
C TYR A 15 16.37 11.56 0.50
N ALA A 16 17.64 11.33 0.78
CA ALA A 16 18.32 10.11 0.35
C ALA A 16 17.75 8.88 1.06
N MET A 17 17.44 8.98 2.37
CA MET A 17 16.76 7.91 3.10
C MET A 17 15.34 7.67 2.59
N LEU A 18 14.63 8.72 2.20
CA LEU A 18 13.30 8.60 1.57
C LEU A 18 13.39 7.91 0.20
N ALA A 19 14.42 8.20 -0.59
CA ALA A 19 14.66 7.51 -1.86
C ALA A 19 14.93 6.02 -1.65
N LEU A 20 15.69 5.63 -0.63
CA LEU A 20 15.87 4.20 -0.28
C LEU A 20 14.55 3.54 0.08
N VAL A 21 13.69 4.21 0.88
CA VAL A 21 12.34 3.70 1.22
C VAL A 21 11.45 3.60 -0.03
N PHE A 22 11.51 4.57 -0.93
CA PHE A 22 10.78 4.55 -2.19
C PHE A 22 11.15 3.33 -3.04
N VAL A 23 12.45 3.05 -3.21
CA VAL A 23 12.94 1.88 -3.95
C VAL A 23 12.55 0.59 -3.23
N ASN A 24 12.58 0.54 -1.88
CA ASN A 24 12.07 -0.60 -1.13
C ASN A 24 10.61 -0.92 -1.50
N VAL A 25 9.75 0.10 -1.56
CA VAL A 25 8.34 -0.10 -1.94
C VAL A 25 8.23 -0.59 -3.38
N MET A 26 9.05 -0.06 -4.29
CA MET A 26 9.09 -0.57 -5.67
C MET A 26 9.46 -2.06 -5.72
N ILE A 27 10.45 -2.51 -4.94
CA ILE A 27 10.86 -3.92 -4.86
C ILE A 27 9.78 -4.80 -4.24
N ASN A 28 9.09 -4.35 -3.17
CA ASN A 28 7.94 -5.06 -2.63
C ASN A 28 6.90 -5.35 -3.73
N TYR A 29 6.58 -4.36 -4.56
CA TYR A 29 5.57 -4.53 -5.61
C TYR A 29 6.10 -5.27 -6.84
N LEU A 30 7.40 -5.26 -7.11
CA LEU A 30 8.05 -6.16 -8.06
C LEU A 30 7.80 -7.63 -7.66
N ASP A 31 8.07 -8.00 -6.39
CA ASP A 31 7.90 -9.36 -5.88
C ASP A 31 6.42 -9.79 -5.78
N ARG A 32 5.51 -8.84 -5.60
CA ARG A 32 4.08 -9.13 -5.63
C ARG A 32 3.57 -9.41 -7.04
N SER A 33 4.12 -8.73 -8.04
CA SER A 33 3.66 -8.85 -9.44
C SER A 33 4.34 -9.97 -10.23
N ASN A 34 5.51 -10.47 -9.81
CA ASN A 34 6.23 -11.52 -10.51
C ASN A 34 5.40 -12.81 -10.66
N LEU A 35 4.67 -13.23 -9.63
CA LEU A 35 3.81 -14.40 -9.69
C LEU A 35 2.65 -14.23 -10.69
N SER A 36 2.04 -13.05 -10.78
CA SER A 36 0.93 -12.83 -11.70
C SER A 36 1.39 -12.84 -13.17
N VAL A 37 2.59 -12.33 -13.43
CA VAL A 37 3.22 -12.41 -14.75
C VAL A 37 3.55 -13.86 -15.07
N ALA A 38 4.11 -14.63 -14.12
CA ALA A 38 4.47 -16.04 -14.29
C ALA A 38 3.26 -16.97 -14.43
N ALA A 39 2.08 -16.59 -13.91
CA ALA A 39 0.96 -17.47 -13.62
C ALA A 39 0.52 -18.35 -14.80
N ALA A 40 0.43 -17.78 -16.01
CA ALA A 40 -0.02 -18.52 -17.20
C ALA A 40 0.96 -19.64 -17.59
N ALA A 41 2.25 -19.39 -17.56
CA ALA A 41 3.27 -20.38 -17.89
C ALA A 41 3.46 -21.40 -16.78
N LEU A 42 3.47 -20.92 -15.52
CA LEU A 42 3.66 -21.70 -14.32
C LEU A 42 2.49 -22.68 -14.09
N SER A 43 1.25 -22.24 -14.27
CA SER A 43 0.06 -23.12 -14.12
C SER A 43 0.06 -24.24 -15.14
N LYS A 44 0.51 -23.97 -16.36
CA LYS A 44 0.65 -24.97 -17.40
C LYS A 44 1.77 -25.98 -17.09
N ASP A 45 2.95 -25.51 -16.69
CA ASP A 45 4.13 -26.34 -16.41
C ASP A 45 3.92 -27.24 -15.18
N LEU A 46 3.25 -26.75 -14.14
CA LEU A 46 2.98 -27.48 -12.90
C LEU A 46 1.58 -28.09 -12.84
N SER A 47 0.82 -28.06 -13.94
CA SER A 47 -0.55 -28.61 -14.04
C SER A 47 -1.49 -28.11 -12.93
N LEU A 48 -1.42 -26.79 -12.62
CA LEU A 48 -2.23 -26.18 -11.58
C LEU A 48 -3.59 -25.72 -12.11
N SER A 49 -4.66 -26.03 -11.39
CA SER A 49 -5.99 -25.53 -11.69
C SER A 49 -6.10 -24.02 -11.37
N THR A 50 -7.11 -23.35 -11.96
CA THR A 50 -7.42 -21.94 -11.69
C THR A 50 -7.69 -21.70 -10.20
N VAL A 51 -8.38 -22.65 -9.54
CA VAL A 51 -8.64 -22.57 -8.09
C VAL A 51 -7.35 -22.66 -7.29
N GLN A 52 -6.45 -23.57 -7.64
CA GLN A 52 -5.13 -23.68 -7.00
C GLN A 52 -4.29 -22.41 -7.19
N MET A 53 -4.32 -21.80 -8.38
CA MET A 53 -3.67 -20.51 -8.61
C MET A 53 -4.26 -19.40 -7.75
N GLY A 54 -5.58 -19.34 -7.57
CA GLY A 54 -6.24 -18.42 -6.66
C GLY A 54 -5.77 -18.56 -5.21
N LEU A 55 -5.62 -19.81 -4.74
CA LEU A 55 -5.08 -20.12 -3.42
C LEU A 55 -3.62 -19.70 -3.28
N ILE A 56 -2.76 -19.96 -4.28
CA ILE A 56 -1.35 -19.54 -4.28
C ILE A 56 -1.24 -18.01 -4.24
N PHE A 57 -2.05 -17.30 -5.03
CA PHE A 57 -2.10 -15.83 -4.98
C PHE A 57 -2.49 -15.33 -3.59
N SER A 58 -3.48 -15.96 -2.95
CA SER A 58 -3.96 -15.57 -1.63
C SER A 58 -2.97 -15.86 -0.50
N ALA A 59 -2.10 -16.87 -0.66
CA ALA A 59 -1.19 -17.34 0.39
C ALA A 59 -0.34 -16.22 0.99
N PHE A 60 0.15 -15.32 0.15
CA PHE A 60 0.85 -14.11 0.59
C PHE A 60 0.03 -13.32 1.61
N GLY A 61 -1.25 -13.08 1.31
CA GLY A 61 -2.15 -12.28 2.14
C GLY A 61 -2.39 -12.85 3.53
N TRP A 62 -2.42 -14.18 3.67
CA TRP A 62 -2.67 -14.85 4.95
C TRP A 62 -1.63 -14.45 6.01
N THR A 63 -0.37 -14.62 5.69
CA THR A 63 0.72 -14.33 6.63
C THR A 63 0.98 -12.83 6.73
N TYR A 64 0.87 -12.10 5.61
CA TYR A 64 1.07 -10.66 5.58
C TYR A 64 0.08 -9.92 6.50
N ALA A 65 -1.23 -10.25 6.43
CA ALA A 65 -2.24 -9.60 7.25
C ALA A 65 -2.06 -9.87 8.76
N ILE A 66 -1.72 -11.13 9.12
CA ILE A 66 -1.56 -11.54 10.51
C ILE A 66 -0.26 -10.96 11.12
N LEU A 67 0.84 -11.01 10.37
CA LEU A 67 2.17 -10.67 10.89
C LEU A 67 2.51 -9.18 10.79
N GLN A 68 1.68 -8.36 10.18
CA GLN A 68 1.92 -6.92 10.05
C GLN A 68 1.98 -6.23 11.43
N ILE A 69 1.11 -6.63 12.37
CA ILE A 69 1.08 -6.08 13.72
C ILE A 69 2.29 -6.55 14.55
N PRO A 70 2.57 -7.86 14.68
CA PRO A 70 3.79 -8.32 15.33
C PRO A 70 5.06 -7.74 14.70
N GLY A 71 5.09 -7.63 13.37
CA GLY A 71 6.21 -7.05 12.63
C GLY A 71 6.52 -5.60 13.04
N GLY A 72 5.49 -4.79 13.27
CA GLY A 72 5.64 -3.44 13.80
C GLY A 72 6.28 -3.41 15.19
N LEU A 73 5.84 -4.29 16.10
CA LEU A 73 6.42 -4.41 17.45
C LEU A 73 7.89 -4.87 17.42
N ILE A 74 8.23 -5.77 16.51
CA ILE A 74 9.61 -6.23 16.32
C ILE A 74 10.46 -5.08 15.74
N ALA A 75 9.92 -4.29 14.83
CA ALA A 75 10.60 -3.13 14.26
C ALA A 75 11.00 -2.11 15.33
N ASP A 76 10.16 -1.90 16.34
CA ASP A 76 10.46 -1.00 17.45
C ASP A 76 11.60 -1.50 18.35
N ARG A 77 11.84 -2.81 18.40
CA ARG A 77 12.91 -3.42 19.24
C ARG A 77 14.24 -3.54 18.50
N ILE A 78 14.23 -4.07 17.28
CA ILE A 78 15.45 -4.40 16.53
C ILE A 78 15.99 -3.18 15.76
N GLY A 79 15.10 -2.27 15.38
CA GLY A 79 15.43 -1.11 14.56
C GLY A 79 15.30 -1.36 13.05
N PRO A 80 15.07 -0.27 12.26
CA PRO A 80 14.77 -0.35 10.84
C PRO A 80 15.90 -0.95 10.00
N ARG A 81 17.15 -0.64 10.32
CA ARG A 81 18.32 -1.06 9.56
C ARG A 81 18.42 -2.57 9.45
N VAL A 82 18.45 -3.25 10.61
CA VAL A 82 18.68 -4.69 10.69
C VAL A 82 17.42 -5.45 10.29
N LEU A 83 16.27 -5.08 10.86
CA LEU A 83 15.04 -5.83 10.60
C LEU A 83 14.64 -5.77 9.12
N TYR A 84 14.73 -4.60 8.48
CA TYR A 84 14.38 -4.52 7.06
C TYR A 84 15.33 -5.33 6.19
N ALA A 85 16.66 -5.28 6.47
CA ALA A 85 17.64 -6.08 5.74
C ALA A 85 17.35 -7.59 5.88
N VAL A 86 17.14 -8.08 7.10
CA VAL A 86 16.82 -9.49 7.36
C VAL A 86 15.52 -9.89 6.64
N CYS A 87 14.47 -9.12 6.80
CA CYS A 87 13.19 -9.38 6.14
C CYS A 87 13.36 -9.42 4.61
N LEU A 88 14.01 -8.40 4.04
CA LEU A 88 14.22 -8.27 2.59
C LEU A 88 15.06 -9.45 2.04
N ILE A 89 16.15 -9.79 2.67
CA ILE A 89 16.98 -10.93 2.27
C ILE A 89 16.18 -12.24 2.36
N THR A 90 15.43 -12.46 3.44
CA THR A 90 14.71 -13.72 3.65
C THR A 90 13.55 -13.89 2.66
N TRP A 91 12.73 -12.83 2.41
CA TRP A 91 11.69 -12.97 1.40
C TRP A 91 12.25 -13.10 -0.02
N SER A 92 13.40 -12.45 -0.30
CA SER A 92 14.07 -12.58 -1.61
C SER A 92 14.61 -14.00 -1.82
N ILE A 93 15.15 -14.66 -0.78
CA ILE A 93 15.49 -16.08 -0.83
C ILE A 93 14.23 -16.91 -1.13
N ALA A 94 13.13 -16.66 -0.44
CA ALA A 94 11.87 -17.35 -0.72
C ALA A 94 11.41 -17.13 -2.17
N THR A 95 11.61 -15.92 -2.72
CA THR A 95 11.32 -15.60 -4.13
C THR A 95 12.23 -16.40 -5.07
N VAL A 96 13.55 -16.48 -4.83
CA VAL A 96 14.46 -17.34 -5.61
C VAL A 96 13.98 -18.79 -5.58
N CYS A 97 13.63 -19.30 -4.39
CA CYS A 97 13.16 -20.68 -4.20
C CYS A 97 11.85 -20.96 -4.97
N GLN A 98 10.97 -19.97 -5.20
CA GLN A 98 9.79 -20.14 -6.04
C GLN A 98 10.16 -20.58 -7.47
N GLY A 99 11.32 -20.16 -8.02
CA GLY A 99 11.82 -20.61 -9.31
C GLY A 99 12.15 -22.11 -9.37
N PHE A 100 12.30 -22.77 -8.23
CA PHE A 100 12.57 -24.22 -8.09
C PHE A 100 11.37 -25.00 -7.56
N ALA A 101 10.20 -24.38 -7.45
CA ALA A 101 9.01 -25.04 -6.98
C ALA A 101 8.54 -26.15 -7.94
N ARG A 102 8.03 -27.24 -7.38
CA ARG A 102 7.64 -28.46 -8.11
C ARG A 102 6.14 -28.71 -8.14
N GLY A 103 5.32 -27.85 -7.54
CA GLY A 103 3.88 -27.98 -7.49
C GLY A 103 3.22 -27.07 -6.48
N PHE A 104 1.92 -27.29 -6.28
CA PHE A 104 1.06 -26.45 -5.42
C PHE A 104 1.64 -26.21 -4.02
N VAL A 105 1.98 -27.28 -3.29
CA VAL A 105 2.40 -27.19 -1.88
C VAL A 105 3.65 -26.35 -1.70
N SER A 106 4.65 -26.56 -2.58
CA SER A 106 5.91 -25.80 -2.52
C SER A 106 5.71 -24.32 -2.82
N LEU A 107 4.92 -23.98 -3.85
CA LEU A 107 4.60 -22.59 -4.17
C LEU A 107 3.77 -21.92 -3.07
N PHE A 108 2.75 -22.60 -2.58
CA PHE A 108 1.89 -22.09 -1.52
C PHE A 108 2.71 -21.77 -0.25
N GLY A 109 3.57 -22.73 0.18
CA GLY A 109 4.45 -22.52 1.34
C GLY A 109 5.45 -21.37 1.17
N LEU A 110 6.07 -21.26 -0.03
CA LEU A 110 7.00 -20.17 -0.33
C LEU A 110 6.28 -18.80 -0.40
N ARG A 111 5.03 -18.76 -0.86
CA ARG A 111 4.22 -17.54 -0.85
C ARG A 111 3.81 -17.13 0.56
N LEU A 112 3.49 -18.10 1.44
CA LEU A 112 3.30 -17.83 2.87
C LEU A 112 4.57 -17.23 3.49
N ALA A 113 5.75 -17.80 3.20
CA ALA A 113 7.03 -17.27 3.68
C ALA A 113 7.29 -15.85 3.17
N THR A 114 7.08 -15.59 1.87
CA THR A 114 7.23 -14.23 1.31
C THR A 114 6.34 -13.23 2.03
N GLY A 115 5.05 -13.56 2.23
CA GLY A 115 4.11 -12.69 2.96
C GLY A 115 4.51 -12.43 4.40
N ALA A 116 5.01 -13.47 5.10
CA ALA A 116 5.44 -13.36 6.48
C ALA A 116 6.61 -12.39 6.66
N PHE A 117 7.63 -12.51 5.83
CA PHE A 117 8.83 -11.68 5.93
C PHE A 117 8.65 -10.29 5.31
N GLU A 118 7.70 -10.11 4.40
CA GLU A 118 7.37 -8.79 3.85
C GLU A 118 6.44 -7.96 4.78
N ALA A 119 5.71 -8.61 5.69
CA ALA A 119 4.72 -7.96 6.56
C ALA A 119 5.26 -6.76 7.37
N PRO A 120 6.51 -6.75 7.91
CA PRO A 120 7.04 -5.62 8.66
C PRO A 120 7.37 -4.38 7.81
N SER A 121 7.40 -4.48 6.48
CA SER A 121 7.90 -3.42 5.58
C SER A 121 7.20 -2.06 5.77
N TYR A 122 5.87 -2.03 5.75
CA TYR A 122 5.13 -0.76 5.92
C TYR A 122 5.25 -0.16 7.32
N PRO A 123 5.13 -0.93 8.42
CA PRO A 123 5.47 -0.44 9.75
C PRO A 123 6.87 0.17 9.85
N ILE A 124 7.88 -0.49 9.26
CA ILE A 124 9.26 0.01 9.23
C ILE A 124 9.35 1.32 8.44
N ASN A 125 8.74 1.40 7.26
CA ASN A 125 8.72 2.61 6.43
C ASN A 125 8.11 3.79 7.20
N ASN A 126 7.00 3.57 7.90
CA ASN A 126 6.36 4.59 8.71
C ASN A 126 7.27 5.04 9.88
N ARG A 127 7.96 4.12 10.53
CA ARG A 127 8.93 4.43 11.57
C ARG A 127 10.09 5.29 11.03
N ILE A 128 10.64 4.93 9.87
CA ILE A 128 11.72 5.70 9.21
C ILE A 128 11.26 7.14 8.95
N VAL A 129 10.06 7.31 8.36
CA VAL A 129 9.54 8.65 8.08
C VAL A 129 9.32 9.45 9.37
N THR A 130 8.85 8.82 10.44
CA THR A 130 8.68 9.51 11.73
C THR A 130 9.99 9.91 12.39
N SER A 131 11.08 9.18 12.13
CA SER A 131 12.41 9.48 12.66
C SER A 131 13.16 10.53 11.81
N TRP A 132 13.00 10.50 10.49
CA TRP A 132 13.75 11.34 9.56
C TRP A 132 13.05 12.64 9.16
N PHE A 133 11.73 12.77 9.38
CA PHE A 133 10.96 13.90 8.88
C PHE A 133 10.23 14.65 10.01
N PRO A 134 10.28 16.01 9.98
CA PRO A 134 9.43 16.82 10.85
C PRO A 134 7.94 16.60 10.51
N ASN A 135 7.06 16.87 11.48
CA ASN A 135 5.62 16.62 11.35
C ASN A 135 4.98 17.21 10.10
N HIS A 136 5.40 18.42 9.70
CA HIS A 136 4.84 19.12 8.54
C HIS A 136 5.30 18.54 7.17
N GLU A 137 6.40 17.76 7.12
CA GLU A 137 6.91 17.11 5.90
C GLU A 137 6.46 15.64 5.79
N ARG A 138 5.98 15.01 6.90
CA ARG A 138 5.67 13.56 6.94
C ARG A 138 4.64 13.13 5.92
N ALA A 139 3.56 13.90 5.76
CA ALA A 139 2.49 13.54 4.82
C ALA A 139 3.02 13.45 3.38
N SER A 140 3.86 14.41 2.97
CA SER A 140 4.51 14.41 1.64
C SER A 140 5.50 13.27 1.48
N ALA A 141 6.28 12.97 2.53
CA ALA A 141 7.22 11.84 2.51
C ALA A 141 6.48 10.50 2.38
N ILE A 142 5.36 10.31 3.11
CA ILE A 142 4.51 9.12 2.99
C ILE A 142 3.91 9.02 1.59
N ALA A 143 3.35 10.10 1.07
CA ALA A 143 2.77 10.12 -0.28
C ALA A 143 3.82 9.74 -1.34
N LEU A 144 5.05 10.24 -1.19
CA LEU A 144 6.13 9.93 -2.12
C LEU A 144 6.49 8.45 -2.09
N TYR A 145 6.77 7.84 -0.94
CA TYR A 145 7.15 6.42 -0.94
C TYR A 145 5.97 5.51 -1.32
N VAL A 146 4.74 5.86 -0.95
CA VAL A 146 3.54 5.09 -1.36
C VAL A 146 3.32 5.16 -2.87
N SER A 147 3.62 6.30 -3.53
CA SER A 147 3.52 6.38 -5.00
C SER A 147 4.45 5.37 -5.70
N GLY A 148 5.53 4.95 -5.04
CA GLY A 148 6.43 3.91 -5.52
C GLY A 148 5.74 2.59 -5.87
N GLN A 149 4.60 2.26 -5.24
CA GLN A 149 3.82 1.07 -5.59
C GLN A 149 3.28 1.12 -7.02
N PHE A 150 2.69 2.23 -7.44
CA PHE A 150 2.10 2.35 -8.77
C PHE A 150 3.16 2.57 -9.84
N ILE A 151 4.16 3.40 -9.53
CA ILE A 151 5.30 3.64 -10.43
C ILE A 151 6.10 2.35 -10.62
N GLY A 152 6.34 1.60 -9.53
CA GLY A 152 7.00 0.31 -9.57
C GLY A 152 6.24 -0.70 -10.43
N LEU A 153 4.93 -0.84 -10.22
CA LEU A 153 4.09 -1.74 -11.01
C LEU A 153 4.06 -1.36 -12.50
N ALA A 154 3.90 -0.08 -12.81
CA ALA A 154 3.89 0.39 -14.19
C ALA A 154 5.22 0.14 -14.90
N PHE A 155 6.34 0.38 -14.22
CA PHE A 155 7.67 0.21 -14.76
C PHE A 155 8.12 -1.25 -14.83
N PHE A 156 7.89 -2.01 -13.76
CA PHE A 156 8.40 -3.38 -13.68
C PHE A 156 7.55 -4.39 -14.45
N THR A 157 6.25 -4.16 -14.67
CA THR A 157 5.44 -5.15 -15.40
C THR A 157 6.00 -5.47 -16.79
N PRO A 158 6.36 -4.49 -17.65
CA PRO A 158 7.04 -4.80 -18.94
C PRO A 158 8.38 -5.50 -18.75
N VAL A 159 9.16 -5.10 -17.74
CA VAL A 159 10.47 -5.70 -17.46
C VAL A 159 10.31 -7.17 -17.06
N LEU A 160 9.35 -7.48 -16.17
CA LEU A 160 9.04 -8.84 -15.74
C LEU A 160 8.60 -9.73 -16.91
N VAL A 161 7.74 -9.20 -17.77
CA VAL A 161 7.29 -9.91 -18.99
C VAL A 161 8.47 -10.19 -19.91
N THR A 162 9.39 -9.23 -20.09
CA THR A 162 10.60 -9.40 -20.90
C THR A 162 11.52 -10.46 -20.30
N ILE A 163 11.78 -10.42 -18.99
CA ILE A 163 12.59 -11.44 -18.31
C ILE A 163 11.96 -12.82 -18.49
N GLN A 164 10.65 -12.95 -18.30
CA GLN A 164 9.97 -14.24 -18.46
C GLN A 164 10.00 -14.75 -19.91
N TYR A 165 9.91 -13.85 -20.88
CA TYR A 165 9.98 -14.24 -22.30
C TYR A 165 11.31 -14.91 -22.64
N TYR A 166 12.43 -14.39 -22.13
CA TYR A 166 13.76 -14.92 -22.41
C TYR A 166 14.22 -16.03 -21.46
N ALA A 167 13.89 -15.93 -20.18
CA ALA A 167 14.39 -16.83 -19.12
C ALA A 167 13.33 -17.79 -18.55
N GLY A 168 12.08 -17.70 -19.03
CA GLY A 168 10.95 -18.47 -18.50
C GLY A 168 10.55 -18.04 -17.09
N TRP A 169 9.48 -18.66 -16.57
CA TRP A 169 8.98 -18.33 -15.23
C TRP A 169 9.97 -18.65 -14.10
N LYS A 170 10.80 -19.69 -14.26
CA LYS A 170 11.85 -20.04 -13.29
C LYS A 170 12.90 -18.95 -13.21
N GLY A 171 13.39 -18.51 -14.38
CA GLY A 171 14.35 -17.42 -14.49
C GLY A 171 13.80 -16.10 -13.98
N LEU A 172 12.50 -15.82 -14.15
CA LEU A 172 11.85 -14.64 -13.61
C LEU A 172 11.98 -14.57 -12.07
N PHE A 173 11.62 -15.64 -11.36
CA PHE A 173 11.73 -15.68 -9.89
C PHE A 173 13.18 -15.59 -9.41
N VAL A 174 14.09 -16.29 -10.06
CA VAL A 174 15.51 -16.23 -9.70
C VAL A 174 16.06 -14.81 -9.89
N THR A 175 15.79 -14.18 -11.03
CA THR A 175 16.28 -12.81 -11.31
C THR A 175 15.69 -11.79 -10.34
N THR A 176 14.38 -11.81 -10.10
CA THR A 176 13.74 -10.87 -9.18
C THR A 176 14.21 -11.06 -7.75
N GLY A 177 14.34 -12.31 -7.30
CA GLY A 177 14.88 -12.60 -5.97
C GLY A 177 16.34 -12.17 -5.82
N LEU A 178 17.20 -12.35 -6.82
CA LEU A 178 18.59 -11.86 -6.80
C LEU A 178 18.64 -10.32 -6.71
N VAL A 179 17.78 -9.62 -7.45
CA VAL A 179 17.65 -8.14 -7.33
C VAL A 179 17.30 -7.75 -5.89
N GLY A 180 16.35 -8.45 -5.26
CA GLY A 180 15.99 -8.19 -3.87
C GLY A 180 17.15 -8.50 -2.89
N LEU A 181 17.91 -9.58 -3.09
CA LEU A 181 19.08 -9.90 -2.27
C LEU A 181 20.15 -8.80 -2.35
N ILE A 182 20.50 -8.36 -3.56
CA ILE A 182 21.47 -7.27 -3.79
C ILE A 182 20.97 -6.00 -3.11
N TRP A 183 19.68 -5.68 -3.27
CA TRP A 183 19.10 -4.49 -2.65
C TRP A 183 19.08 -4.58 -1.11
N GLY A 184 18.86 -5.77 -0.54
CA GLY A 184 18.94 -6.00 0.90
C GLY A 184 20.33 -5.70 1.47
N LEU A 185 21.39 -6.07 0.75
CA LEU A 185 22.75 -5.72 1.10
C LEU A 185 22.99 -4.21 0.98
N ILE A 186 22.55 -3.58 -0.11
CA ILE A 186 22.63 -2.12 -0.28
C ILE A 186 21.92 -1.42 0.88
N TRP A 187 20.70 -1.84 1.22
CA TRP A 187 19.97 -1.30 2.37
C TRP A 187 20.78 -1.38 3.66
N TYR A 188 21.32 -2.54 4.00
CA TYR A 188 22.07 -2.76 5.24
C TYR A 188 23.31 -1.84 5.33
N PHE A 189 24.00 -1.58 4.24
CA PHE A 189 25.20 -0.74 4.24
C PHE A 189 24.89 0.75 4.20
N PHE A 190 23.85 1.17 3.50
CA PHE A 190 23.58 2.60 3.26
C PHE A 190 22.57 3.20 4.24
N TYR A 191 21.60 2.43 4.72
CA TYR A 191 20.64 2.96 5.69
C TYR A 191 21.26 3.07 7.08
N ARG A 192 21.01 4.23 7.73
CA ARG A 192 21.32 4.47 9.16
C ARG A 192 20.18 5.28 9.77
N ASP A 193 20.03 5.22 11.09
CA ASP A 193 19.14 6.13 11.80
C ASP A 193 19.75 7.55 11.87
N PRO A 194 18.95 8.62 12.10
CA PRO A 194 19.43 10.01 12.01
C PRO A 194 20.66 10.31 12.87
N LEU A 195 20.73 9.79 14.09
CA LEU A 195 21.85 10.00 15.01
C LEU A 195 23.13 9.27 14.59
N ASP A 196 23.01 8.14 13.91
CA ASP A 196 24.14 7.29 13.53
C ASP A 196 24.63 7.56 12.10
N HIS A 197 24.00 8.49 11.38
CA HIS A 197 24.32 8.72 9.98
C HIS A 197 25.48 9.70 9.79
N PRO A 198 26.62 9.29 9.20
CA PRO A 198 27.86 10.06 9.21
C PRO A 198 27.80 11.38 8.39
N ARG A 199 26.82 11.53 7.51
CA ARG A 199 26.68 12.72 6.64
C ARG A 199 25.63 13.72 7.12
N VAL A 200 24.95 13.44 8.23
CA VAL A 200 23.96 14.35 8.82
C VAL A 200 24.69 15.35 9.70
N ASN A 201 24.45 16.66 9.47
CA ASN A 201 24.99 17.68 10.32
C ASN A 201 24.05 18.05 11.48
N ALA A 202 24.57 18.78 12.46
CA ALA A 202 23.81 19.19 13.64
C ALA A 202 22.58 20.04 13.30
N GLU A 203 22.64 20.82 12.22
CA GLU A 203 21.54 21.65 11.76
C GLU A 203 20.38 20.83 11.22
N GLU A 204 20.64 19.74 10.46
CA GLU A 204 19.59 18.85 9.98
C GLU A 204 18.96 18.08 11.14
N LEU A 205 19.76 17.58 12.08
CA LEU A 205 19.25 16.90 13.30
C LEU A 205 18.35 17.84 14.11
N ASN A 206 18.80 19.08 14.35
CA ASN A 206 18.03 20.08 15.07
C ASN A 206 16.73 20.46 14.34
N TYR A 207 16.77 20.56 13.00
CA TYR A 207 15.59 20.79 12.18
C TYR A 207 14.56 19.68 12.32
N ILE A 208 15.02 18.42 12.25
CA ILE A 208 14.15 17.24 12.41
C ILE A 208 13.55 17.23 13.82
N GLN A 209 14.36 17.41 14.85
CA GLN A 209 13.96 17.34 16.24
C GLN A 209 12.98 18.46 16.63
N LYS A 210 13.28 19.71 16.28
CA LYS A 210 12.36 20.85 16.49
C LYS A 210 11.06 20.72 15.76
N GLY A 211 11.04 20.05 14.60
CA GLY A 211 9.85 19.75 13.84
C GLY A 211 9.06 18.51 14.35
N GLY A 212 9.44 17.92 15.49
CA GLY A 212 8.77 16.77 16.09
C GLY A 212 9.20 15.43 15.52
N GLY A 213 10.36 15.33 14.87
CA GLY A 213 10.96 14.07 14.44
C GLY A 213 11.46 13.24 15.63
N LEU A 214 11.23 11.92 15.61
CA LEU A 214 11.57 11.01 16.70
C LEU A 214 13.00 10.47 16.52
N ILE A 215 14.01 11.32 16.66
CA ILE A 215 15.43 10.99 16.39
C ILE A 215 15.93 9.84 17.27
N GLU A 216 15.57 9.84 18.58
CA GLU A 216 16.05 8.84 19.56
C GLU A 216 15.30 7.51 19.51
N GLY A 217 14.39 7.33 18.55
CA GLY A 217 13.47 6.21 18.56
C GLY A 217 12.38 6.37 19.65
N LYS A 218 11.23 5.74 19.45
CA LYS A 218 10.19 5.69 20.48
C LYS A 218 10.70 4.78 21.60
N LYS A 219 11.19 5.33 22.71
CA LYS A 219 11.25 4.56 23.96
C LYS A 219 9.82 4.14 24.26
N ILE A 220 9.55 2.83 24.21
CA ILE A 220 8.23 2.31 24.57
C ILE A 220 8.02 2.70 26.03
N ASP A 221 7.18 3.72 26.23
CA ASP A 221 6.76 4.10 27.56
C ASP A 221 5.86 2.96 28.11
N LYS A 222 6.47 2.10 28.91
CA LYS A 222 5.78 0.95 29.53
C LYS A 222 4.67 1.37 30.50
N THR A 223 4.59 2.66 30.85
CA THR A 223 3.58 3.22 31.76
C THR A 223 2.30 3.58 31.04
N GLN A 224 2.30 3.71 29.70
CA GLN A 224 1.06 3.97 28.97
C GLN A 224 0.16 2.73 28.99
N PRO A 225 -1.14 2.89 29.32
CA PRO A 225 -2.08 1.78 29.32
C PRO A 225 -2.16 1.16 27.94
N SER A 226 -2.09 -0.17 27.87
CA SER A 226 -2.20 -0.91 26.62
C SER A 226 -3.42 -0.46 25.82
N ILE A 227 -3.22 0.07 24.62
CA ILE A 227 -4.28 0.45 23.68
C ILE A 227 -5.11 -0.78 23.28
N TRP A 228 -4.56 -1.99 23.44
CA TRP A 228 -5.18 -3.28 23.15
C TRP A 228 -6.14 -3.78 24.23
N LYS A 229 -6.90 -2.87 24.86
CA LYS A 229 -8.01 -3.28 25.72
C LYS A 229 -9.19 -3.68 24.85
N TRP A 230 -9.86 -4.76 25.19
CA TRP A 230 -11.07 -5.23 24.49
C TRP A 230 -12.14 -4.14 24.32
N ILE A 231 -12.27 -3.25 25.30
CA ILE A 231 -13.19 -2.12 25.23
C ILE A 231 -12.87 -1.16 24.08
N ASN A 232 -11.60 -0.89 23.81
CA ASN A 232 -11.15 -0.02 22.74
C ASN A 232 -11.41 -0.66 21.36
N LEU A 233 -11.15 -1.97 21.24
CA LEU A 233 -11.45 -2.71 20.01
C LEU A 233 -12.96 -2.73 19.74
N LYS A 234 -13.78 -2.96 20.76
CA LYS A 234 -15.24 -2.93 20.67
C LYS A 234 -15.74 -1.54 20.22
N GLN A 235 -15.12 -0.46 20.69
CA GLN A 235 -15.48 0.91 20.29
C GLN A 235 -15.15 1.14 18.80
N VAL A 236 -14.00 0.69 18.33
CA VAL A 236 -13.56 0.86 16.93
C VAL A 236 -14.39 -0.02 15.98
N ILE A 237 -14.73 -1.24 16.37
CA ILE A 237 -15.57 -2.15 15.56
C ILE A 237 -17.05 -1.78 15.69
N GLY A 238 -17.51 -1.22 16.79
CA GLY A 238 -18.91 -0.84 17.00
C GLY A 238 -19.36 0.41 16.23
N SER A 239 -18.44 1.18 15.65
CA SER A 239 -18.77 2.43 14.96
C SER A 239 -19.31 2.19 13.56
N ARG A 240 -20.56 2.60 13.30
CA ARG A 240 -21.20 2.54 11.98
C ARG A 240 -20.38 3.30 10.91
N ASN A 241 -19.89 4.49 11.23
CA ASN A 241 -19.12 5.32 10.32
C ASN A 241 -17.81 4.63 9.91
N LEU A 242 -17.13 3.99 10.87
CA LEU A 242 -15.90 3.25 10.59
C LEU A 242 -16.15 2.02 9.72
N TRP A 243 -17.28 1.32 9.88
CA TRP A 243 -17.66 0.22 8.97
C TRP A 243 -17.83 0.70 7.54
N GLY A 244 -18.40 1.87 7.31
CA GLY A 244 -18.48 2.45 5.97
C GLY A 244 -17.10 2.64 5.34
N VAL A 245 -16.14 3.11 6.12
CA VAL A 245 -14.75 3.29 5.68
C VAL A 245 -14.03 1.96 5.48
N TYR A 246 -14.27 0.95 6.35
CA TYR A 246 -13.66 -0.38 6.23
C TYR A 246 -14.13 -1.14 4.99
N ILE A 247 -15.44 -1.11 4.71
CA ILE A 247 -16.02 -1.73 3.50
C ILE A 247 -15.47 -1.05 2.24
N GLY A 248 -15.39 0.28 2.23
CA GLY A 248 -14.79 1.01 1.11
C GLY A 248 -13.31 0.70 0.91
N GLN A 249 -12.55 0.53 2.00
CA GLN A 249 -11.15 0.13 1.94
C GLN A 249 -10.98 -1.28 1.37
N PHE A 250 -11.83 -2.23 1.78
CA PHE A 250 -11.87 -3.57 1.20
C PHE A 250 -12.16 -3.51 -0.30
N ALA A 251 -13.18 -2.75 -0.72
CA ALA A 251 -13.58 -2.62 -2.12
C ALA A 251 -12.45 -2.04 -2.99
N MET A 252 -11.79 -0.97 -2.51
CA MET A 252 -10.65 -0.38 -3.19
C MET A 252 -9.48 -1.36 -3.32
N ASN A 253 -9.14 -2.06 -2.24
CA ASN A 253 -8.08 -3.08 -2.26
C ASN A 253 -8.46 -4.29 -3.11
N ALA A 254 -9.75 -4.65 -3.22
CA ALA A 254 -10.21 -5.70 -4.11
C ALA A 254 -9.82 -5.42 -5.57
N MET A 255 -9.99 -4.18 -6.02
CA MET A 255 -9.54 -3.75 -7.34
C MET A 255 -8.01 -3.89 -7.49
N LEU A 256 -7.23 -3.40 -6.50
CA LEU A 256 -5.77 -3.51 -6.51
C LEU A 256 -5.33 -4.98 -6.61
N TRP A 257 -5.91 -5.88 -5.80
CA TRP A 257 -5.53 -7.29 -5.79
C TRP A 257 -5.96 -8.05 -7.05
N PHE A 258 -7.05 -7.64 -7.72
CA PHE A 258 -7.35 -8.13 -9.06
C PHE A 258 -6.21 -7.79 -10.05
N PHE A 259 -5.78 -6.53 -10.10
CA PHE A 259 -4.70 -6.08 -10.99
C PHE A 259 -3.36 -6.72 -10.65
N LEU A 260 -3.07 -6.94 -9.36
CA LEU A 260 -1.84 -7.57 -8.90
C LEU A 260 -1.78 -9.08 -9.14
N THR A 261 -2.92 -9.76 -9.28
CA THR A 261 -2.93 -11.22 -9.32
C THR A 261 -3.42 -11.78 -10.65
N TRP A 262 -4.59 -11.39 -11.10
CA TRP A 262 -5.27 -12.01 -12.22
C TRP A 262 -5.18 -11.23 -13.55
N PHE A 263 -4.86 -9.96 -13.51
CA PHE A 263 -4.94 -9.10 -14.69
C PHE A 263 -4.01 -9.54 -15.85
N PRO A 264 -2.71 -9.88 -15.64
CA PRO A 264 -1.87 -10.43 -16.70
C PRO A 264 -2.42 -11.74 -17.28
N THR A 265 -2.88 -12.65 -16.41
CA THR A 265 -3.52 -13.91 -16.82
C THR A 265 -4.79 -13.66 -17.64
N TYR A 266 -5.62 -12.71 -17.23
CA TYR A 266 -6.82 -12.29 -17.97
C TYR A 266 -6.47 -11.84 -19.39
N LEU A 267 -5.46 -11.00 -19.56
CA LEU A 267 -5.07 -10.50 -20.86
C LEU A 267 -4.54 -11.62 -21.79
N VAL A 268 -3.75 -12.53 -21.25
CA VAL A 268 -3.10 -13.60 -22.04
C VAL A 268 -4.05 -14.78 -22.28
N GLN A 269 -4.62 -15.36 -21.24
CA GLN A 269 -5.38 -16.61 -21.34
C GLN A 269 -6.83 -16.39 -21.79
N TYR A 270 -7.49 -15.32 -21.32
CA TYR A 270 -8.91 -15.11 -21.60
C TYR A 270 -9.18 -14.13 -22.75
N ARG A 271 -8.21 -13.24 -23.03
CA ARG A 271 -8.30 -12.29 -24.16
C ARG A 271 -7.39 -12.64 -25.32
N GLY A 272 -6.54 -13.67 -25.19
CA GLY A 272 -5.69 -14.14 -26.26
C GLY A 272 -4.62 -13.16 -26.72
N LEU A 273 -4.26 -12.17 -25.88
CA LEU A 273 -3.26 -11.17 -26.25
C LEU A 273 -1.86 -11.79 -26.26
N ASN A 274 -1.02 -11.32 -27.20
CA ASN A 274 0.38 -11.65 -27.20
C ASN A 274 1.02 -11.29 -25.85
N PHE A 275 1.84 -12.20 -25.30
CA PHE A 275 2.39 -12.09 -23.96
C PHE A 275 3.20 -10.79 -23.75
N ILE A 276 4.07 -10.43 -24.69
CA ILE A 276 4.88 -9.19 -24.59
C ILE A 276 3.97 -7.97 -24.66
N LYS A 277 3.04 -7.92 -25.63
CA LYS A 277 2.09 -6.81 -25.77
C LYS A 277 1.23 -6.64 -24.52
N SER A 278 0.83 -7.73 -23.88
CA SER A 278 0.05 -7.68 -22.63
C SER A 278 0.80 -7.01 -21.48
N GLY A 279 2.13 -7.23 -21.38
CA GLY A 279 2.96 -6.58 -20.37
C GLY A 279 3.01 -5.06 -20.48
N TYR A 280 3.18 -4.54 -21.69
CA TYR A 280 3.16 -3.09 -21.93
C TYR A 280 1.77 -2.50 -21.68
N LEU A 281 0.73 -3.17 -22.15
CA LEU A 281 -0.65 -2.71 -21.95
C LEU A 281 -1.07 -2.77 -20.47
N ALA A 282 -0.55 -3.72 -19.71
CA ALA A 282 -0.82 -3.85 -18.29
C ALA A 282 -0.26 -2.69 -17.45
N SER A 283 0.71 -1.92 -17.94
CA SER A 283 1.22 -0.72 -17.26
C SER A 283 0.24 0.44 -17.24
N ILE A 284 -0.65 0.53 -18.24
CA ILE A 284 -1.57 1.66 -18.41
C ILE A 284 -2.53 1.81 -17.22
N PRO A 285 -3.22 0.77 -16.73
CA PRO A 285 -4.06 0.89 -15.55
C PRO A 285 -3.31 1.37 -14.29
N PHE A 286 -2.07 0.94 -14.08
CA PHE A 286 -1.29 1.38 -12.93
C PHE A 286 -0.96 2.87 -12.99
N LEU A 287 -0.61 3.40 -14.17
CA LEU A 287 -0.43 4.85 -14.37
C LEU A 287 -1.75 5.61 -14.19
N ALA A 288 -2.85 5.05 -14.65
CA ALA A 288 -4.17 5.63 -14.46
C ALA A 288 -4.55 5.71 -12.97
N ALA A 289 -4.23 4.68 -12.16
CA ALA A 289 -4.46 4.71 -10.72
C ALA A 289 -3.64 5.81 -10.03
N CYS A 290 -2.38 6.01 -10.45
CA CYS A 290 -1.54 7.10 -9.95
C CYS A 290 -2.16 8.46 -10.28
N ALA A 291 -2.65 8.67 -11.51
CA ALA A 291 -3.34 9.87 -11.91
C ALA A 291 -4.64 10.11 -11.10
N GLY A 292 -5.41 9.03 -10.84
CA GLY A 292 -6.61 9.08 -10.00
C GLY A 292 -6.32 9.53 -8.57
N LEU A 293 -5.25 9.00 -7.96
CA LEU A 293 -4.80 9.40 -6.63
C LEU A 293 -4.45 10.90 -6.58
N LEU A 294 -3.68 11.39 -7.53
CA LEU A 294 -3.32 12.82 -7.60
C LEU A 294 -4.55 13.69 -7.80
N LEU A 295 -5.43 13.33 -8.74
CA LEU A 295 -6.64 14.08 -9.00
C LEU A 295 -7.56 14.15 -7.80
N SER A 296 -7.70 13.06 -7.03
CA SER A 296 -8.55 13.03 -5.84
C SER A 296 -8.11 14.04 -4.77
N GLY A 297 -6.80 14.19 -4.59
CA GLY A 297 -6.22 15.21 -3.71
C GLY A 297 -6.59 16.62 -4.17
N PHE A 298 -6.35 16.94 -5.44
CA PHE A 298 -6.69 18.24 -6.03
C PHE A 298 -8.17 18.55 -5.94
N VAL A 299 -9.04 17.61 -6.32
CA VAL A 299 -10.51 17.77 -6.25
C VAL A 299 -10.96 18.03 -4.81
N SER A 300 -10.42 17.27 -3.86
CA SER A 300 -10.77 17.44 -2.46
C SER A 300 -10.35 18.81 -1.91
N ASP A 301 -9.15 19.25 -2.20
CA ASP A 301 -8.64 20.55 -1.75
C ASP A 301 -9.37 21.73 -2.47
N TYR A 302 -9.72 21.56 -3.74
CA TYR A 302 -10.55 22.51 -4.47
C TYR A 302 -11.94 22.67 -3.84
N LEU A 303 -12.62 21.59 -3.48
CA LEU A 303 -13.91 21.62 -2.81
C LEU A 303 -13.86 22.31 -1.44
N ILE A 304 -12.77 22.10 -0.68
CA ILE A 304 -12.56 22.80 0.59
C ILE A 304 -12.42 24.31 0.36
N ARG A 305 -11.65 24.73 -0.65
CA ARG A 305 -11.49 26.15 -1.00
C ARG A 305 -12.79 26.80 -1.46
N GLN A 306 -13.70 26.00 -2.03
CA GLN A 306 -15.06 26.42 -2.40
C GLN A 306 -16.03 26.52 -1.20
N GLY A 307 -15.56 26.35 0.03
CA GLY A 307 -16.37 26.43 1.24
C GLY A 307 -17.23 25.20 1.51
N LYS A 308 -17.03 24.07 0.80
CA LYS A 308 -17.71 22.81 1.11
C LYS A 308 -17.19 22.22 2.42
N SER A 309 -18.05 21.49 3.14
CA SER A 309 -17.62 20.83 4.38
C SER A 309 -16.48 19.85 4.10
N ILE A 310 -15.54 19.72 5.04
CA ILE A 310 -14.41 18.79 4.96
C ILE A 310 -14.90 17.37 4.68
N ALA A 311 -15.99 16.97 5.34
CA ALA A 311 -16.65 15.69 5.14
C ALA A 311 -17.04 15.45 3.68
N MET A 312 -17.76 16.40 3.09
CA MET A 312 -18.20 16.32 1.68
C MET A 312 -17.02 16.35 0.74
N ALA A 313 -16.08 17.27 0.93
CA ALA A 313 -14.91 17.44 0.07
C ALA A 313 -14.03 16.18 0.00
N ARG A 314 -13.86 15.46 1.11
CA ARG A 314 -13.09 14.22 1.17
C ARG A 314 -13.89 13.00 0.71
N LYS A 315 -15.21 12.96 0.93
CA LYS A 315 -16.08 11.84 0.60
C LYS A 315 -16.41 11.77 -0.90
N THR A 316 -16.62 12.91 -1.55
CA THR A 316 -17.03 12.99 -2.95
C THR A 316 -16.07 12.27 -3.91
N PRO A 317 -14.74 12.52 -3.92
CA PRO A 317 -13.83 11.83 -4.82
C PRO A 317 -13.78 10.32 -4.58
N ILE A 318 -13.96 9.85 -3.32
CA ILE A 318 -13.98 8.42 -3.00
C ILE A 318 -15.21 7.76 -3.63
N ILE A 319 -16.40 8.34 -3.45
CA ILE A 319 -17.64 7.79 -4.00
C ILE A 319 -17.59 7.76 -5.52
N ILE A 320 -17.20 8.88 -6.15
CA ILE A 320 -17.05 8.95 -7.61
C ILE A 320 -16.05 7.90 -8.09
N GLY A 321 -14.89 7.81 -7.43
CA GLY A 321 -13.86 6.85 -7.78
C GLY A 321 -14.35 5.39 -7.69
N LEU A 322 -15.04 5.02 -6.61
CA LEU A 322 -15.59 3.67 -6.44
C LEU A 322 -16.71 3.36 -7.45
N VAL A 323 -17.55 4.33 -7.80
CA VAL A 323 -18.55 4.17 -8.88
C VAL A 323 -17.86 3.99 -10.22
N VAL A 324 -16.88 4.84 -10.53
CA VAL A 324 -16.08 4.72 -11.77
C VAL A 324 -15.35 3.39 -11.83
N SER A 325 -14.91 2.84 -10.70
CA SER A 325 -14.23 1.53 -10.67
C SER A 325 -15.13 0.38 -11.16
N ALA A 326 -16.45 0.51 -11.07
CA ALA A 326 -17.39 -0.47 -11.61
C ALA A 326 -17.38 -0.53 -13.17
N SER A 327 -16.76 0.44 -13.84
CA SER A 327 -16.56 0.42 -15.30
C SER A 327 -15.78 -0.80 -15.79
N ILE A 328 -15.07 -1.52 -14.89
CA ILE A 328 -14.37 -2.77 -15.22
C ILE A 328 -15.31 -3.78 -15.91
N VAL A 329 -16.60 -3.78 -15.58
CA VAL A 329 -17.60 -4.65 -16.18
C VAL A 329 -17.76 -4.39 -17.68
N GLY A 330 -17.51 -3.15 -18.14
CA GLY A 330 -17.54 -2.79 -19.55
C GLY A 330 -16.56 -3.58 -20.43
N ALA A 331 -15.46 -4.05 -19.84
CA ALA A 331 -14.52 -4.93 -20.53
C ALA A 331 -15.15 -6.26 -20.98
N ASN A 332 -16.22 -6.73 -20.30
CA ASN A 332 -16.91 -7.98 -20.67
C ASN A 332 -17.63 -7.88 -22.02
N TYR A 333 -18.07 -6.69 -22.39
CA TYR A 333 -18.85 -6.42 -23.58
C TYR A 333 -18.00 -5.89 -24.74
N SER A 334 -16.69 -5.76 -24.53
CA SER A 334 -15.76 -5.24 -25.52
C SER A 334 -14.96 -6.37 -26.16
N THR A 335 -14.82 -6.31 -27.49
CA THR A 335 -13.96 -7.21 -28.28
C THR A 335 -12.62 -6.56 -28.64
N SER A 336 -12.61 -5.23 -28.72
CA SER A 336 -11.41 -4.45 -29.03
C SER A 336 -10.44 -4.39 -27.84
N THR A 337 -9.18 -4.72 -28.08
CA THR A 337 -8.11 -4.59 -27.08
C THR A 337 -8.05 -3.18 -26.48
N THR A 338 -8.17 -2.15 -27.31
CA THR A 338 -8.15 -0.75 -26.88
C THR A 338 -9.29 -0.44 -25.90
N ALA A 339 -10.51 -0.89 -26.21
CA ALA A 339 -11.65 -0.69 -25.32
C ALA A 339 -11.51 -1.47 -24.00
N ILE A 340 -10.99 -2.70 -24.05
CA ILE A 340 -10.71 -3.49 -22.85
C ILE A 340 -9.73 -2.75 -21.93
N ILE A 341 -8.59 -2.30 -22.47
CA ILE A 341 -7.58 -1.58 -21.70
C ILE A 341 -8.12 -0.23 -21.20
N PHE A 342 -8.95 0.45 -21.99
CA PHE A 342 -9.62 1.68 -21.56
C PHE A 342 -10.52 1.45 -20.33
N PHE A 343 -11.38 0.44 -20.33
CA PHE A 343 -12.23 0.13 -19.19
C PHE A 343 -11.42 -0.32 -17.97
N MET A 344 -10.34 -1.08 -18.16
CA MET A 344 -9.42 -1.46 -17.08
C MET A 344 -8.72 -0.23 -16.50
N ALA A 345 -8.20 0.65 -17.34
CA ALA A 345 -7.54 1.89 -16.92
C ALA A 345 -8.52 2.83 -16.18
N LEU A 346 -9.73 2.99 -16.71
CA LEU A 346 -10.78 3.82 -16.09
C LEU A 346 -11.19 3.25 -14.72
N ALA A 347 -11.34 1.93 -14.62
CA ALA A 347 -11.67 1.29 -13.37
C ALA A 347 -10.58 1.47 -12.32
N PHE A 348 -9.32 1.31 -12.69
CA PHE A 348 -8.23 1.45 -11.74
C PHE A 348 -7.91 2.92 -11.42
N PHE A 349 -8.15 3.85 -12.35
CA PHE A 349 -8.18 5.29 -12.08
C PHE A 349 -9.19 5.62 -10.96
N GLY A 350 -10.41 5.06 -11.06
CA GLY A 350 -11.42 5.22 -10.01
C GLY A 350 -10.98 4.68 -8.66
N ALA A 351 -10.37 3.49 -8.62
CA ALA A 351 -9.81 2.94 -7.39
C ALA A 351 -8.67 3.83 -6.83
N GLY A 352 -7.84 4.41 -7.70
CA GLY A 352 -6.83 5.41 -7.35
C GLY A 352 -7.43 6.62 -6.64
N MET A 353 -8.55 7.15 -7.14
CA MET A 353 -9.26 8.25 -6.48
C MET A 353 -9.72 7.91 -5.06
N ALA A 354 -10.05 6.67 -4.79
CA ALA A 354 -10.52 6.23 -3.47
C ALA A 354 -9.40 6.12 -2.41
N LEU A 355 -8.12 6.16 -2.80
CA LEU A 355 -6.97 6.06 -1.86
C LEU A 355 -6.92 7.18 -0.81
N ILE A 356 -7.54 8.33 -1.05
CA ILE A 356 -7.66 9.40 -0.05
C ILE A 356 -8.46 8.96 1.20
N SER A 357 -9.10 7.79 1.18
CA SER A 357 -9.87 7.21 2.28
C SER A 357 -9.12 7.14 3.62
N TRP A 358 -7.78 7.07 3.62
CA TRP A 358 -6.95 7.13 4.83
C TRP A 358 -7.21 8.35 5.71
N VAL A 359 -7.64 9.46 5.11
CA VAL A 359 -7.97 10.69 5.86
C VAL A 359 -9.11 10.45 6.85
N PHE A 360 -10.07 9.55 6.52
CA PHE A 360 -11.18 9.23 7.40
C PHE A 360 -10.79 8.49 8.68
N VAL A 361 -9.68 7.77 8.67
CA VAL A 361 -9.12 7.16 9.88
C VAL A 361 -8.82 8.24 10.93
N SER A 362 -8.23 9.36 10.52
CA SER A 362 -7.91 10.47 11.41
C SER A 362 -9.14 11.27 11.83
N ILE A 363 -10.13 11.42 10.94
CA ILE A 363 -11.33 12.25 11.19
C ILE A 363 -12.35 11.54 12.09
N LEU A 364 -12.54 10.22 11.88
CA LEU A 364 -13.60 9.46 12.57
C LEU A 364 -13.12 8.74 13.82
N SER A 365 -11.81 8.63 14.02
CA SER A 365 -11.25 7.93 15.17
C SER A 365 -11.13 8.87 16.39
N PRO A 366 -11.42 8.38 17.60
CA PRO A 366 -11.00 9.06 18.82
C PRO A 366 -9.49 9.27 18.83
N LYS A 367 -9.00 10.45 19.25
CA LYS A 367 -7.58 10.83 19.18
C LYS A 367 -6.65 9.78 19.79
N HIS A 368 -7.04 9.15 20.89
CA HIS A 368 -6.26 8.09 21.58
C HIS A 368 -6.32 6.73 20.90
N LEU A 369 -7.24 6.50 19.92
CA LEU A 369 -7.44 5.24 19.20
C LEU A 369 -7.06 5.29 17.71
N ILE A 370 -6.49 6.39 17.22
CA ILE A 370 -6.12 6.53 15.77
C ILE A 370 -5.27 5.37 15.30
N GLY A 371 -4.28 4.95 16.10
CA GLY A 371 -3.42 3.82 15.75
C GLY A 371 -4.16 2.48 15.66
N LEU A 372 -5.09 2.21 16.59
CA LEU A 372 -5.91 1.00 16.58
C LEU A 372 -6.88 1.02 15.39
N THR A 373 -7.55 2.15 15.14
CA THR A 373 -8.46 2.33 14.00
C THR A 373 -7.72 2.14 12.68
N GLY A 374 -6.53 2.72 12.53
CA GLY A 374 -5.68 2.54 11.35
C GLY A 374 -5.24 1.09 11.15
N GLY A 375 -4.96 0.37 12.24
CA GLY A 375 -4.66 -1.06 12.23
C GLY A 375 -5.84 -1.89 11.72
N VAL A 376 -7.05 -1.65 12.23
CA VAL A 376 -8.28 -2.34 11.77
C VAL A 376 -8.59 -1.98 10.32
N PHE A 377 -8.49 -0.71 9.94
CA PHE A 377 -8.69 -0.24 8.57
C PHE A 377 -7.75 -0.96 7.58
N ASN A 378 -6.48 -1.06 7.93
CA ASN A 378 -5.49 -1.75 7.09
C ASN A 378 -5.73 -3.26 7.04
N PHE A 379 -6.08 -3.88 8.16
CA PHE A 379 -6.45 -5.30 8.22
C PHE A 379 -7.66 -5.59 7.32
N MET A 380 -8.71 -4.79 7.38
CA MET A 380 -9.90 -4.94 6.52
C MET A 380 -9.56 -4.80 5.03
N GLY A 381 -8.67 -3.86 4.69
CA GLY A 381 -8.14 -3.75 3.32
C GLY A 381 -7.34 -4.98 2.89
N ASN A 382 -6.50 -5.52 3.78
CA ASN A 382 -5.68 -6.70 3.48
C ASN A 382 -6.49 -8.00 3.37
N LEU A 383 -7.70 -8.10 3.94
CA LEU A 383 -8.59 -9.24 3.68
C LEU A 383 -8.88 -9.41 2.18
N ALA A 384 -8.86 -8.34 1.40
CA ALA A 384 -9.01 -8.43 -0.05
C ALA A 384 -7.89 -9.26 -0.71
N SER A 385 -6.67 -9.25 -0.16
CA SER A 385 -5.55 -10.06 -0.66
C SER A 385 -5.79 -11.57 -0.51
N ILE A 386 -6.64 -11.94 0.41
CA ILE A 386 -7.01 -13.34 0.68
C ILE A 386 -8.25 -13.70 -0.14
N ILE A 387 -9.31 -12.93 0.01
CA ILE A 387 -10.64 -13.27 -0.51
C ILE A 387 -10.69 -13.15 -2.04
N VAL A 388 -10.16 -12.04 -2.58
CA VAL A 388 -10.33 -11.72 -4.00
C VAL A 388 -9.67 -12.74 -4.94
N PRO A 389 -8.39 -13.14 -4.74
CA PRO A 389 -7.77 -14.12 -5.61
C PRO A 389 -8.47 -15.49 -5.58
N ILE A 390 -8.96 -15.91 -4.41
CA ILE A 390 -9.68 -17.18 -4.24
C ILE A 390 -11.01 -17.13 -4.98
N VAL A 391 -11.82 -16.09 -4.73
CA VAL A 391 -13.15 -15.96 -5.36
C VAL A 391 -13.02 -15.89 -6.88
N ILE A 392 -12.06 -15.12 -7.40
CA ILE A 392 -11.81 -15.06 -8.85
C ILE A 392 -11.40 -16.44 -9.39
N GLY A 393 -10.52 -17.16 -8.67
CA GLY A 393 -10.12 -18.52 -9.06
C GLY A 393 -11.29 -19.48 -9.20
N TYR A 394 -12.31 -19.39 -8.32
CA TYR A 394 -13.53 -20.17 -8.41
C TYR A 394 -14.46 -19.68 -9.54
N LEU A 395 -14.64 -18.38 -9.71
CA LEU A 395 -15.51 -17.81 -10.73
C LEU A 395 -14.99 -18.02 -12.15
N ALA A 396 -13.68 -18.11 -12.33
CA ALA A 396 -13.04 -18.31 -13.63
C ALA A 396 -12.69 -19.78 -13.95
N LYS A 397 -13.08 -20.74 -13.10
CA LYS A 397 -12.69 -22.17 -13.24
C LYS A 397 -13.14 -22.82 -14.55
N ASP A 398 -14.28 -22.39 -15.09
CA ASP A 398 -14.91 -22.98 -16.29
C ASP A 398 -14.46 -22.24 -17.60
N GLY A 399 -13.41 -21.41 -17.54
CA GLY A 399 -12.88 -20.70 -18.70
C GLY A 399 -13.64 -19.41 -19.04
N ASP A 400 -14.61 -18.98 -18.22
CA ASP A 400 -15.28 -17.68 -18.37
C ASP A 400 -14.87 -16.72 -17.25
N PHE A 401 -14.24 -15.61 -17.63
CA PHE A 401 -13.80 -14.59 -16.69
C PHE A 401 -14.83 -13.47 -16.44
N LYS A 402 -15.95 -13.48 -17.15
CA LYS A 402 -16.99 -12.45 -17.01
C LYS A 402 -17.54 -12.33 -15.60
N PRO A 403 -17.86 -13.44 -14.88
CA PRO A 403 -18.35 -13.37 -13.50
C PRO A 403 -17.32 -12.69 -12.56
N ALA A 404 -16.04 -12.93 -12.78
CA ALA A 404 -14.97 -12.31 -11.97
C ALA A 404 -14.94 -10.80 -12.09
N LEU A 405 -15.07 -10.24 -13.31
CA LEU A 405 -15.12 -8.79 -13.51
C LEU A 405 -16.41 -8.18 -12.94
N VAL A 406 -17.55 -8.87 -13.02
CA VAL A 406 -18.81 -8.45 -12.38
C VAL A 406 -18.64 -8.41 -10.87
N PHE A 407 -18.02 -9.42 -10.26
CA PHE A 407 -17.72 -9.47 -8.83
C PHE A 407 -16.90 -8.26 -8.38
N ILE A 408 -15.81 -7.95 -9.09
CA ILE A 408 -14.95 -6.79 -8.77
C ILE A 408 -15.70 -5.46 -8.93
N GLY A 409 -16.48 -5.30 -10.02
CA GLY A 409 -17.30 -4.10 -10.23
C GLY A 409 -18.37 -3.92 -9.15
N ALA A 410 -19.01 -5.02 -8.73
CA ALA A 410 -20.01 -5.01 -7.64
C ALA A 410 -19.39 -4.58 -6.31
N LEU A 411 -18.17 -5.04 -5.99
CA LEU A 411 -17.45 -4.60 -4.79
C LEU A 411 -17.19 -3.09 -4.82
N GLY A 412 -16.85 -2.51 -5.98
CA GLY A 412 -16.72 -1.06 -6.14
C GLY A 412 -18.01 -0.32 -5.79
N LEU A 413 -19.16 -0.79 -6.30
CA LEU A 413 -20.48 -0.22 -5.99
C LEU A 413 -20.85 -0.39 -4.51
N ILE A 414 -20.58 -1.55 -3.91
CA ILE A 414 -20.79 -1.80 -2.47
C ILE A 414 -19.96 -0.81 -1.65
N GLY A 415 -18.70 -0.58 -2.04
CA GLY A 415 -17.84 0.41 -1.41
C GLY A 415 -18.40 1.84 -1.53
N ALA A 416 -18.89 2.24 -2.72
CA ALA A 416 -19.52 3.54 -2.90
C ALA A 416 -20.78 3.70 -2.03
N CYS A 417 -21.64 2.69 -2.01
CA CYS A 417 -22.83 2.65 -1.15
C CYS A 417 -22.47 2.72 0.34
N SER A 418 -21.39 2.07 0.77
CA SER A 418 -20.95 2.13 2.16
C SER A 418 -20.60 3.56 2.60
N TYR A 419 -19.89 4.31 1.73
CA TYR A 419 -19.61 5.73 2.00
C TYR A 419 -20.88 6.59 1.96
N LEU A 420 -21.82 6.32 1.05
CA LEU A 420 -23.08 7.06 0.96
C LEU A 420 -23.96 6.89 2.19
N PHE A 421 -24.17 5.64 2.62
CA PHE A 421 -25.20 5.31 3.61
C PHE A 421 -24.68 5.12 5.03
N LEU A 422 -23.43 4.65 5.20
CA LEU A 422 -22.87 4.37 6.53
C LEU A 422 -22.08 5.56 7.08
N VAL A 423 -21.30 6.26 6.26
CA VAL A 423 -20.49 7.39 6.70
C VAL A 423 -21.39 8.63 6.73
N ARG A 424 -21.96 8.90 7.91
CA ARG A 424 -22.83 10.05 8.18
C ARG A 424 -22.22 10.92 9.29
N ASN A 425 -22.67 12.17 9.41
CA ASN A 425 -22.36 13.10 10.51
C ASN A 425 -20.87 13.11 10.89
N ILE A 426 -20.06 13.62 9.97
CA ILE A 426 -18.69 13.96 10.29
C ILE A 426 -18.75 15.34 10.91
N GLU A 427 -18.82 15.39 12.24
CA GLU A 427 -18.66 16.63 12.98
C GLU A 427 -17.25 17.15 12.70
N PRO A 428 -17.11 18.46 12.40
CA PRO A 428 -15.79 19.05 12.30
C PRO A 428 -15.06 18.80 13.63
N PRO A 429 -13.74 18.51 13.63
CA PRO A 429 -12.99 18.43 14.86
C PRO A 429 -13.25 19.72 15.63
N ILE A 430 -13.69 19.62 16.89
CA ILE A 430 -13.86 20.76 17.79
C ILE A 430 -12.47 21.41 17.82
N ILE A 431 -12.31 22.52 17.11
CA ILE A 431 -11.16 23.40 17.28
C ILE A 431 -11.39 23.96 18.68
N LEU A 432 -10.73 23.38 19.68
CA LEU A 432 -10.57 24.03 20.95
C LEU A 432 -9.84 25.32 20.63
N THR A 433 -10.60 26.40 20.46
CA THR A 433 -10.07 27.76 20.52
C THR A 433 -9.28 27.83 21.81
N GLU A 434 -7.99 28.10 21.69
CA GLU A 434 -7.14 28.37 22.84
C GLU A 434 -7.93 29.23 23.83
N GLU A 435 -8.15 28.72 25.05
CA GLU A 435 -8.66 29.50 26.13
C GLU A 435 -7.75 30.73 26.26
N LYS A 436 -8.32 31.91 26.02
CA LYS A 436 -7.67 33.16 26.35
C LYS A 436 -7.24 33.06 27.80
N GLU A 437 -5.93 33.14 28.03
CA GLU A 437 -5.39 33.31 29.38
C GLU A 437 -6.22 34.34 30.15
N PRO A 438 -6.63 34.02 31.37
CA PRO A 438 -7.34 35.00 32.20
C PRO A 438 -6.40 36.18 32.43
N LYS A 439 -6.82 37.37 31.97
CA LYS A 439 -6.15 38.64 32.30
C LYS A 439 -5.98 38.68 33.82
N VAL A 440 -4.73 38.55 34.26
CA VAL A 440 -4.36 38.90 35.63
C VAL A 440 -4.68 40.38 35.81
N LEU A 441 -5.73 40.68 36.51
CA LEU A 441 -6.05 42.02 37.02
C LEU A 441 -4.92 42.39 37.98
N SER A 442 -4.07 43.28 37.59
CA SER A 442 -3.15 44.00 38.48
C SER A 442 -4.00 44.88 39.39
N ALA A 443 -4.17 44.44 40.61
CA ALA A 443 -4.66 45.31 41.66
C ALA A 443 -3.51 46.24 42.10
N SER A 444 -3.77 47.53 41.96
CA SER A 444 -3.00 48.66 42.47
C SER A 444 -2.82 48.67 43.96
#